data_3cc9664b30a54636089d19a429315b95
#
_entry.id   3cc9664b30a54636089d19a429315b95
#
_cell.length_a   1.000
_cell.length_b   1.000
_cell.length_c   1.000
_cell.angle_alpha   90.00
_cell.angle_beta   90.00
_cell.angle_gamma   90.00
#
_symmetry.space_group_name_H-M   'P 1'
#
loop_
_entity.id
_entity.type
_entity.pdbx_description
1 polymer ?
#
loop_
_entity_poly.entity_id
_entity_poly.type
_entity_poly.pdbx_seq_one_letter_code
_entity_poly.pdbx_strand_id
1 'polypeptide(L)'
;MQHISRELEERRERARLGGGERRIDAQHGKGKLTARERIDLLLDEGSFEEWDMFVEHGSADFGMAENKVPGDGVVTGYGTVNGRLVFVFSQDFTVFGGSLSAAHAGKICKVMDQAMKVGAPVIGLNDSGGARIQEGVASLAGYADVFQRNVLASGVIPQISLIMGPCAGGAVYSPAMTDFIFMVRDTSYMFVTGPDVVKTVTHEEVSHEELGGAETHSTVSGISDLAFENDVEALIEVRRFIDFLPSSNREQPPVRDSEDPPDRVEMSLDTLVPVNPNQPYDMKELIAKVVDEGDFYELAPDFAGNIIIGFARIAGGTIGVVANQPMVLAGCLDIDSSRKAARFVRFCDCFNIPILTFVDVPGFLPGTQQEYGGIIKHGAKLLYAYAEATVPKVTVITRKAYGGAYDVMASKHLRGDVNFAWPTAEIAVMGPKGAVEIIFRGDIGDAEKTEARAEEYRQKFANPFVAGALGFIDDVILPCNTRKRVARAFAMLKDKELANPRKKHGNIPL
;
A
#
# COMPACT_ATOMS: atom_id res chain seq x y z
N MET A 1 49.08 14.19 9.87
CA MET A 1 47.90 13.30 9.79
C MET A 1 47.06 13.38 11.07
N GLN A 2 47.59 13.11 12.26
CA GLN A 2 46.80 13.13 13.52
C GLN A 2 46.00 14.40 13.79
N HIS A 3 46.56 15.59 13.50
CA HIS A 3 45.87 16.87 13.65
C HIS A 3 44.70 16.99 12.62
N ILE A 4 44.94 16.60 11.38
CA ILE A 4 43.92 16.65 10.31
C ILE A 4 42.79 15.67 10.62
N SER A 5 43.14 14.46 11.11
CA SER A 5 42.11 13.46 11.50
C SER A 5 41.26 13.96 12.66
N ARG A 6 41.84 14.66 13.63
CA ARG A 6 41.12 15.26 14.76
C ARG A 6 40.16 16.37 14.25
N GLU A 7 40.63 17.24 13.38
CA GLU A 7 39.80 18.29 12.79
C GLU A 7 38.60 17.70 12.04
N LEU A 8 38.82 16.58 11.30
CA LEU A 8 37.73 15.89 10.61
C LEU A 8 36.67 15.39 11.59
N GLU A 9 37.10 14.72 12.68
CA GLU A 9 36.14 14.22 13.67
C GLU A 9 35.40 15.35 14.39
N GLU A 10 36.05 16.47 14.73
CA GLU A 10 35.39 17.64 15.31
C GLU A 10 34.30 18.21 14.33
N ARG A 11 34.60 18.25 13.04
CA ARG A 11 33.61 18.67 12.01
C ARG A 11 32.44 17.69 11.88
N ARG A 12 32.71 16.37 11.96
CA ARG A 12 31.68 15.34 11.95
C ARG A 12 30.79 15.40 13.19
N GLU A 13 31.38 15.55 14.37
CA GLU A 13 30.64 15.71 15.63
C GLU A 13 29.70 16.92 15.55
N ARG A 14 30.18 18.07 15.07
CA ARG A 14 29.35 19.26 14.87
C ARG A 14 28.21 19.01 13.86
N ALA A 15 28.48 18.31 12.77
CA ALA A 15 27.43 17.95 11.80
C ALA A 15 26.38 17.01 12.39
N ARG A 16 26.78 16.06 13.26
CA ARG A 16 25.88 15.14 13.95
C ARG A 16 24.95 15.84 14.95
N LEU A 17 25.37 16.95 15.54
CA LEU A 17 24.55 17.73 16.46
C LEU A 17 23.37 18.44 15.78
N GLY A 18 23.39 18.59 14.44
CA GLY A 18 22.32 19.25 13.70
C GLY A 18 21.96 20.62 14.28
N GLY A 19 20.73 20.78 14.79
CA GLY A 19 20.27 22.01 15.43
C GLY A 19 20.75 22.26 16.85
N GLY A 20 21.55 21.34 17.42
CA GLY A 20 22.14 21.43 18.75
C GLY A 20 21.29 20.79 19.86
N GLU A 21 21.94 20.50 21.00
CA GLU A 21 21.39 19.74 22.13
C GLU A 21 20.00 20.23 22.57
N ARG A 22 19.82 21.53 22.73
CA ARG A 22 18.53 22.10 23.17
C ARG A 22 17.37 21.72 22.24
N ARG A 23 17.61 21.66 20.92
CA ARG A 23 16.57 21.29 19.95
C ARG A 23 16.37 19.79 19.89
N ILE A 24 17.42 19.01 20.12
CA ILE A 24 17.35 17.55 20.28
C ILE A 24 16.49 17.20 21.50
N ASP A 25 16.77 17.84 22.67
CA ASP A 25 15.95 17.65 23.87
C ASP A 25 14.48 18.01 23.66
N ALA A 26 14.22 19.09 22.91
CA ALA A 26 12.85 19.48 22.56
C ALA A 26 12.15 18.48 21.60
N GLN A 27 12.90 17.78 20.76
CA GLN A 27 12.41 16.68 19.92
C GLN A 27 12.05 15.48 20.78
N HIS A 28 12.95 15.04 21.65
CA HIS A 28 12.73 13.95 22.61
C HIS A 28 11.57 14.24 23.56
N GLY A 29 11.46 15.47 24.05
CA GLY A 29 10.36 15.91 24.90
C GLY A 29 8.96 15.81 24.27
N LYS A 30 8.89 15.67 22.94
CA LYS A 30 7.67 15.40 22.18
C LYS A 30 7.46 13.91 21.89
N GLY A 31 8.29 13.02 22.43
CA GLY A 31 8.23 11.58 22.15
C GLY A 31 8.77 11.19 20.77
N LYS A 32 9.53 12.07 20.11
CA LYS A 32 10.08 11.84 18.77
C LYS A 32 11.58 11.56 18.82
N LEU A 33 12.05 10.69 17.95
CA LEU A 33 13.48 10.47 17.73
C LEU A 33 14.06 11.56 16.80
N THR A 34 15.38 11.74 16.87
CA THR A 34 16.12 12.55 15.91
C THR A 34 16.23 11.85 14.55
N ALA A 35 16.58 12.61 13.51
CA ALA A 35 16.78 12.05 12.17
C ALA A 35 17.83 10.92 12.15
N ARG A 36 18.89 11.01 12.95
CA ARG A 36 19.96 10.01 13.03
C ARG A 36 19.54 8.78 13.81
N GLU A 37 18.90 8.95 14.96
CA GLU A 37 18.36 7.83 15.75
C GLU A 37 17.35 7.00 14.94
N ARG A 38 16.54 7.65 14.09
CA ARG A 38 15.63 6.97 13.17
C ARG A 38 16.38 6.10 12.15
N ILE A 39 17.47 6.62 11.58
CA ILE A 39 18.31 5.86 10.64
C ILE A 39 18.99 4.68 11.35
N ASP A 40 19.53 4.90 12.56
CA ASP A 40 20.21 3.86 13.34
C ASP A 40 19.27 2.70 13.71
N LEU A 41 17.98 2.97 13.93
CA LEU A 41 16.97 1.93 14.18
C LEU A 41 16.46 1.27 12.91
N LEU A 42 16.41 2.01 11.81
CA LEU A 42 15.92 1.48 10.53
C LEU A 42 16.92 0.54 9.87
N LEU A 43 18.19 0.90 9.89
CA LEU A 43 19.25 0.16 9.17
C LEU A 43 19.91 -0.89 10.08
N ASP A 44 20.57 -1.84 9.45
CA ASP A 44 21.38 -2.83 10.15
C ASP A 44 22.58 -2.12 10.81
N GLU A 45 22.95 -2.55 12.02
CA GLU A 45 24.03 -1.96 12.81
C GLU A 45 25.33 -1.85 11.99
N GLY A 46 25.90 -0.65 11.95
CA GLY A 46 27.16 -0.37 11.26
C GLY A 46 27.10 -0.35 9.73
N SER A 47 25.91 -0.49 9.13
CA SER A 47 25.74 -0.51 7.67
C SER A 47 25.58 0.86 7.03
N PHE A 48 25.31 1.91 7.83
CA PHE A 48 25.01 3.23 7.30
C PHE A 48 26.22 3.96 6.74
N GLU A 49 26.16 4.33 5.48
CA GLU A 49 27.11 5.18 4.78
C GLU A 49 26.46 6.53 4.46
N GLU A 50 26.81 7.54 5.25
CA GLU A 50 26.26 8.89 5.09
C GLU A 50 26.92 9.64 3.92
N TRP A 51 26.08 10.27 3.11
CA TRP A 51 26.50 11.15 2.04
C TRP A 51 26.16 12.61 2.33
N ASP A 52 27.02 13.54 1.84
CA ASP A 52 26.79 14.97 1.89
C ASP A 52 26.60 15.55 3.31
N MET A 53 27.26 14.93 4.31
CA MET A 53 27.24 15.37 5.72
C MET A 53 27.65 16.86 5.88
N PHE A 54 28.53 17.37 5.01
CA PHE A 54 29.09 18.73 5.09
C PHE A 54 28.42 19.73 4.14
N VAL A 55 27.38 19.33 3.41
CA VAL A 55 26.64 20.24 2.52
C VAL A 55 25.90 21.27 3.36
N GLU A 56 26.00 22.54 2.94
CA GLU A 56 25.31 23.68 3.53
C GLU A 56 24.49 24.42 2.47
N HIS A 57 23.46 25.14 2.90
CA HIS A 57 22.69 25.99 2.00
C HIS A 57 23.50 27.16 1.44
N GLY A 58 23.12 27.66 0.26
CA GLY A 58 23.74 28.81 -0.38
C GLY A 58 23.10 30.17 -0.06
N SER A 59 22.03 30.19 0.76
CA SER A 59 21.31 31.44 1.05
C SER A 59 22.13 32.39 1.90
N ALA A 60 22.09 33.69 1.54
CA ALA A 60 22.78 34.75 2.25
C ALA A 60 21.82 35.77 2.90
N ASP A 61 20.56 35.80 2.47
CA ASP A 61 19.59 36.77 2.94
C ASP A 61 18.97 36.40 4.30
N PHE A 62 18.33 37.33 4.95
CA PHE A 62 17.61 37.15 6.22
C PHE A 62 18.44 36.48 7.32
N GLY A 63 19.75 36.77 7.40
CA GLY A 63 20.65 36.21 8.42
C GLY A 63 21.09 34.77 8.15
N MET A 64 20.81 34.24 6.98
CA MET A 64 21.18 32.88 6.62
C MET A 64 22.69 32.71 6.37
N ALA A 65 23.40 33.80 5.99
CA ALA A 65 24.84 33.76 5.75
C ALA A 65 25.64 33.31 6.99
N GLU A 66 25.24 33.75 8.19
CA GLU A 66 25.88 33.43 9.45
C GLU A 66 25.26 32.18 10.12
N ASN A 67 24.15 31.67 9.60
CA ASN A 67 23.41 30.58 10.22
C ASN A 67 23.46 29.31 9.34
N LYS A 68 24.64 28.78 9.15
CA LYS A 68 24.91 27.58 8.36
C LYS A 68 25.05 26.36 9.24
N VAL A 69 24.29 25.32 8.93
CA VAL A 69 24.33 24.03 9.65
C VAL A 69 24.73 22.95 8.64
N PRO A 70 25.83 22.20 8.87
CA PRO A 70 26.23 21.10 8.01
C PRO A 70 25.13 20.04 7.90
N GLY A 71 24.94 19.54 6.70
CA GLY A 71 23.86 18.58 6.38
C GLY A 71 22.54 19.23 5.99
N ASP A 72 22.35 20.51 6.26
CA ASP A 72 21.22 21.36 5.85
C ASP A 72 19.82 20.75 6.10
N GLY A 73 19.64 20.13 7.27
CA GLY A 73 18.33 19.66 7.71
C GLY A 73 17.87 18.33 7.10
N VAL A 74 18.76 17.58 6.45
CA VAL A 74 18.46 16.20 6.01
C VAL A 74 19.72 15.33 6.08
N VAL A 75 19.57 14.16 6.67
CA VAL A 75 20.59 13.10 6.69
C VAL A 75 20.30 12.16 5.53
N THR A 76 21.27 11.91 4.67
CA THR A 76 21.12 11.13 3.45
C THR A 76 22.21 10.10 3.27
N GLY A 77 21.89 8.95 2.70
CA GLY A 77 22.88 7.90 2.46
C GLY A 77 22.22 6.58 2.08
N TYR A 78 22.94 5.51 2.34
CA TYR A 78 22.47 4.14 2.12
C TYR A 78 22.97 3.21 3.23
N GLY A 79 22.35 2.06 3.33
CA GLY A 79 22.71 0.99 4.24
C GLY A 79 21.96 -0.27 3.91
N THR A 80 21.86 -1.18 4.85
CA THR A 80 21.08 -2.40 4.65
C THR A 80 19.93 -2.51 5.65
N VAL A 81 18.86 -3.18 5.24
CA VAL A 81 17.78 -3.67 6.09
C VAL A 81 17.69 -5.17 5.89
N ASN A 82 17.93 -5.92 6.96
CA ASN A 82 17.99 -7.39 6.91
C ASN A 82 18.96 -7.89 5.80
N GLY A 83 20.13 -7.24 5.68
CA GLY A 83 21.17 -7.54 4.71
C GLY A 83 20.91 -7.02 3.28
N ARG A 84 19.78 -6.37 3.03
CA ARG A 84 19.40 -5.88 1.69
C ARG A 84 19.62 -4.38 1.57
N LEU A 85 20.23 -3.94 0.45
CA LEU A 85 20.55 -2.55 0.18
C LEU A 85 19.28 -1.69 0.11
N VAL A 86 19.30 -0.56 0.83
CA VAL A 86 18.29 0.48 0.75
C VAL A 86 18.95 1.85 0.76
N PHE A 87 18.31 2.83 0.15
CA PHE A 87 18.68 4.24 0.24
C PHE A 87 17.70 4.95 1.18
N VAL A 88 18.22 5.90 1.95
CA VAL A 88 17.45 6.59 2.96
C VAL A 88 17.73 8.09 2.97
N PHE A 89 16.71 8.87 3.18
CA PHE A 89 16.83 10.25 3.65
C PHE A 89 15.96 10.46 4.88
N SER A 90 16.48 11.19 5.86
CA SER A 90 15.78 11.51 7.11
C SER A 90 15.83 13.02 7.33
N GLN A 91 14.68 13.66 7.31
CA GLN A 91 14.59 15.10 7.55
C GLN A 91 14.79 15.41 9.02
N ASP A 92 15.65 16.37 9.30
CA ASP A 92 16.03 16.78 10.66
C ASP A 92 15.26 18.05 11.06
N PHE A 93 14.18 17.86 11.81
CA PHE A 93 13.36 18.97 12.29
C PHE A 93 14.11 19.92 13.21
N THR A 94 15.22 19.50 13.82
CA THR A 94 16.07 20.35 14.67
C THR A 94 16.78 21.44 13.87
N VAL A 95 16.94 21.25 12.55
CA VAL A 95 17.60 22.19 11.62
C VAL A 95 16.56 22.88 10.76
N PHE A 96 16.29 24.15 11.01
CA PHE A 96 15.31 24.99 10.30
C PHE A 96 13.92 24.34 10.17
N GLY A 97 13.49 23.53 11.17
CA GLY A 97 12.23 22.80 11.12
C GLY A 97 12.16 21.77 10.01
N GLY A 98 13.29 21.21 9.58
CA GLY A 98 13.35 20.25 8.47
C GLY A 98 12.94 20.84 7.13
N SER A 99 12.88 22.18 7.00
CA SER A 99 12.40 22.85 5.78
C SER A 99 13.34 22.62 4.60
N LEU A 100 12.74 22.41 3.42
CA LEU A 100 13.46 22.07 2.21
C LEU A 100 14.07 23.31 1.55
N SER A 101 15.40 23.32 1.44
CA SER A 101 16.19 24.24 0.64
C SER A 101 16.57 23.61 -0.70
N ALA A 102 17.18 24.35 -1.57
CA ALA A 102 17.79 23.83 -2.80
C ALA A 102 18.87 22.77 -2.51
N ALA A 103 19.72 23.00 -1.51
CA ALA A 103 20.76 22.05 -1.09
C ALA A 103 20.17 20.78 -0.47
N HIS A 104 19.20 20.92 0.42
CA HIS A 104 18.42 19.82 1.00
C HIS A 104 17.78 18.93 -0.09
N ALA A 105 17.09 19.55 -1.04
CA ALA A 105 16.50 18.84 -2.19
C ALA A 105 17.55 18.13 -3.04
N GLY A 106 18.68 18.78 -3.31
CA GLY A 106 19.79 18.19 -4.07
C GLY A 106 20.34 16.91 -3.44
N LYS A 107 20.44 16.87 -2.12
CA LYS A 107 20.84 15.65 -1.38
C LYS A 107 19.82 14.52 -1.55
N ILE A 108 18.53 14.80 -1.42
CA ILE A 108 17.46 13.80 -1.63
C ILE A 108 17.50 13.30 -3.08
N CYS A 109 17.57 14.20 -4.05
CA CYS A 109 17.64 13.84 -5.47
C CYS A 109 18.83 12.93 -5.79
N LYS A 110 20.01 13.22 -5.22
CA LYS A 110 21.21 12.39 -5.38
C LYS A 110 21.01 10.96 -4.90
N VAL A 111 20.38 10.78 -3.74
CA VAL A 111 20.04 9.47 -3.17
C VAL A 111 19.06 8.73 -4.08
N MET A 112 17.99 9.39 -4.52
CA MET A 112 16.99 8.79 -5.41
C MET A 112 17.57 8.41 -6.77
N ASP A 113 18.38 9.28 -7.37
CA ASP A 113 19.04 9.01 -8.66
C ASP A 113 19.95 7.77 -8.56
N GLN A 114 20.68 7.63 -7.46
CA GLN A 114 21.56 6.48 -7.26
C GLN A 114 20.77 5.19 -6.97
N ALA A 115 19.70 5.27 -6.17
CA ALA A 115 18.81 4.14 -5.91
C ALA A 115 18.22 3.56 -7.21
N MET A 116 17.75 4.42 -8.12
CA MET A 116 17.26 3.99 -9.44
C MET A 116 18.34 3.31 -10.29
N LYS A 117 19.59 3.83 -10.26
CA LYS A 117 20.71 3.24 -11.04
C LYS A 117 21.04 1.85 -10.58
N VAL A 118 21.11 1.60 -9.29
CA VAL A 118 21.48 0.30 -8.72
C VAL A 118 20.29 -0.64 -8.55
N GLY A 119 19.06 -0.11 -8.51
CA GLY A 119 17.83 -0.88 -8.28
C GLY A 119 17.66 -1.26 -6.82
N ALA A 120 17.53 -0.26 -5.95
CA ALA A 120 17.29 -0.44 -4.53
C ALA A 120 16.14 0.47 -4.05
N PRO A 121 15.38 0.05 -3.02
CA PRO A 121 14.32 0.87 -2.46
C PRO A 121 14.82 2.20 -1.91
N VAL A 122 13.93 3.22 -1.91
CA VAL A 122 14.14 4.49 -1.20
C VAL A 122 13.14 4.59 -0.06
N ILE A 123 13.66 4.91 1.13
CA ILE A 123 12.86 5.12 2.33
C ILE A 123 13.04 6.58 2.77
N GLY A 124 11.96 7.35 2.75
CA GLY A 124 11.92 8.72 3.24
C GLY A 124 11.36 8.78 4.66
N LEU A 125 12.15 9.31 5.60
CA LEU A 125 11.71 9.62 6.96
C LEU A 125 11.39 11.12 7.01
N ASN A 126 10.09 11.43 6.93
CA ASN A 126 9.61 12.78 6.68
C ASN A 126 9.25 13.49 7.99
N ASP A 127 9.86 14.65 8.21
CA ASP A 127 9.65 15.52 9.37
C ASP A 127 10.01 16.96 8.98
N SER A 128 9.08 17.66 8.31
CA SER A 128 9.37 18.94 7.65
C SER A 128 8.21 19.92 7.72
N GLY A 129 8.54 21.15 8.06
CA GLY A 129 7.60 22.28 8.00
C GLY A 129 7.29 22.78 6.57
N GLY A 130 7.86 22.17 5.52
CA GLY A 130 7.61 22.55 4.14
C GLY A 130 8.77 23.30 3.49
N ALA A 131 8.47 24.22 2.59
CA ALA A 131 9.46 25.02 1.85
C ALA A 131 10.22 26.00 2.76
N ARG A 132 11.53 26.11 2.58
CA ARG A 132 12.36 27.14 3.28
C ARG A 132 12.07 28.52 2.68
N ILE A 133 11.29 29.30 3.39
CA ILE A 133 10.77 30.60 2.91
C ILE A 133 11.90 31.57 2.57
N GLN A 134 13.01 31.54 3.29
CA GLN A 134 14.18 32.39 3.06
C GLN A 134 14.85 32.17 1.70
N GLU A 135 14.60 31.05 1.04
CA GLU A 135 15.13 30.75 -0.29
C GLU A 135 14.13 31.03 -1.42
N GLY A 136 12.92 31.42 -1.08
CA GLY A 136 11.90 31.79 -2.06
C GLY A 136 11.61 30.66 -3.06
N VAL A 137 11.57 31.01 -4.36
CA VAL A 137 11.22 30.07 -5.43
C VAL A 137 12.25 28.93 -5.63
N ALA A 138 13.49 29.11 -5.17
CA ALA A 138 14.51 28.05 -5.25
C ALA A 138 14.12 26.82 -4.42
N SER A 139 13.47 27.02 -3.29
CA SER A 139 12.89 25.93 -2.49
C SER A 139 11.80 25.17 -3.26
N LEU A 140 10.92 25.88 -3.98
CA LEU A 140 9.88 25.25 -4.81
C LEU A 140 10.47 24.48 -5.99
N ALA A 141 11.53 25.00 -6.62
CA ALA A 141 12.27 24.27 -7.65
C ALA A 141 12.86 22.96 -7.09
N GLY A 142 13.42 23.01 -5.88
CA GLY A 142 13.90 21.80 -5.18
C GLY A 142 12.80 20.76 -4.97
N TYR A 143 11.59 21.16 -4.56
CA TYR A 143 10.45 20.23 -4.50
C TYR A 143 10.13 19.63 -5.86
N ALA A 144 10.08 20.42 -6.92
CA ALA A 144 9.80 19.93 -8.26
C ALA A 144 10.84 18.91 -8.73
N ASP A 145 12.11 19.10 -8.39
CA ASP A 145 13.19 18.15 -8.67
C ASP A 145 12.99 16.82 -7.96
N VAL A 146 12.52 16.83 -6.70
CA VAL A 146 12.17 15.61 -5.95
C VAL A 146 10.94 14.94 -6.56
N PHE A 147 9.88 15.70 -6.88
CA PHE A 147 8.66 15.17 -7.51
C PHE A 147 8.95 14.47 -8.84
N GLN A 148 9.82 15.06 -9.66
CA GLN A 148 10.24 14.41 -10.91
C GLN A 148 10.87 13.04 -10.65
N ARG A 149 11.72 12.92 -9.61
CA ARG A 149 12.34 11.63 -9.25
C ARG A 149 11.33 10.65 -8.71
N ASN A 150 10.34 11.08 -7.91
CA ASN A 150 9.24 10.19 -7.50
C ASN A 150 8.53 9.57 -8.71
N VAL A 151 8.23 10.39 -9.73
CA VAL A 151 7.58 9.90 -10.96
C VAL A 151 8.47 8.95 -11.74
N LEU A 152 9.76 9.26 -11.91
CA LEU A 152 10.71 8.40 -12.62
C LEU A 152 10.99 7.09 -11.89
N ALA A 153 10.97 7.10 -10.56
CA ALA A 153 11.15 5.92 -9.71
C ALA A 153 9.90 5.03 -9.61
N SER A 154 8.73 5.57 -9.89
CA SER A 154 7.45 4.86 -9.80
C SER A 154 7.43 3.62 -10.69
N GLY A 155 7.19 2.45 -10.10
CA GLY A 155 7.24 1.16 -10.77
C GLY A 155 8.65 0.70 -11.18
N VAL A 156 9.71 1.38 -10.76
CA VAL A 156 11.11 1.02 -11.00
C VAL A 156 11.77 0.50 -9.73
N ILE A 157 11.66 1.23 -8.64
CA ILE A 157 12.10 0.87 -7.30
C ILE A 157 10.98 1.14 -6.30
N PRO A 158 10.83 0.34 -5.24
CA PRO A 158 9.89 0.64 -4.15
C PRO A 158 10.24 1.96 -3.47
N GLN A 159 9.23 2.78 -3.25
CA GLN A 159 9.33 4.06 -2.56
C GLN A 159 8.43 4.02 -1.32
N ILE A 160 9.01 4.19 -0.14
CA ILE A 160 8.31 4.11 1.15
C ILE A 160 8.48 5.43 1.89
N SER A 161 7.39 6.02 2.34
CA SER A 161 7.38 7.24 3.14
C SER A 161 6.88 6.96 4.54
N LEU A 162 7.70 7.30 5.56
CA LEU A 162 7.26 7.37 6.95
C LEU A 162 7.08 8.85 7.31
N ILE A 163 5.90 9.20 7.77
CA ILE A 163 5.61 10.53 8.27
C ILE A 163 5.76 10.49 9.79
N MET A 164 6.83 11.11 10.27
CA MET A 164 7.28 11.03 11.68
C MET A 164 7.25 12.39 12.37
N GLY A 165 6.58 13.35 11.77
CA GLY A 165 6.40 14.70 12.26
C GLY A 165 5.53 15.51 11.34
N PRO A 166 5.59 16.84 11.41
CA PRO A 166 4.93 17.71 10.43
C PRO A 166 5.31 17.36 8.99
N CYS A 167 4.31 17.37 8.12
CA CYS A 167 4.48 17.26 6.67
C CYS A 167 3.43 18.17 6.04
N ALA A 168 3.81 19.43 5.74
CA ALA A 168 2.86 20.46 5.34
C ALA A 168 3.22 21.14 4.02
N GLY A 169 2.22 21.62 3.31
CA GLY A 169 2.38 22.35 2.05
C GLY A 169 3.01 21.47 0.97
N GLY A 170 4.08 21.96 0.33
CA GLY A 170 4.80 21.22 -0.71
C GLY A 170 5.35 19.86 -0.26
N ALA A 171 5.60 19.67 1.03
CA ALA A 171 6.14 18.43 1.58
C ALA A 171 5.22 17.23 1.44
N VAL A 172 3.90 17.41 1.29
CA VAL A 172 2.93 16.30 1.22
C VAL A 172 2.91 15.59 -0.13
N TYR A 173 3.32 16.28 -1.21
CA TYR A 173 3.16 15.72 -2.56
C TYR A 173 4.18 14.64 -2.90
N SER A 174 5.42 14.74 -2.39
CA SER A 174 6.41 13.68 -2.56
C SER A 174 5.95 12.37 -1.93
N PRO A 175 5.57 12.31 -0.63
CA PRO A 175 4.97 11.10 -0.05
C PRO A 175 3.74 10.60 -0.81
N ALA A 176 2.85 11.50 -1.24
CA ALA A 176 1.63 11.11 -1.96
C ALA A 176 1.90 10.40 -3.31
N MET A 177 3.08 10.57 -3.89
CA MET A 177 3.53 9.89 -5.10
C MET A 177 4.32 8.60 -4.83
N THR A 178 4.70 8.33 -3.59
CA THR A 178 5.37 7.08 -3.21
C THR A 178 4.40 5.91 -3.17
N ASP A 179 4.91 4.69 -3.06
CA ASP A 179 4.09 3.49 -3.12
C ASP A 179 3.30 3.26 -1.83
N PHE A 180 3.93 3.52 -0.68
CA PHE A 180 3.33 3.33 0.65
C PHE A 180 3.63 4.51 1.56
N ILE A 181 2.64 4.89 2.37
CA ILE A 181 2.73 5.94 3.36
C ILE A 181 2.37 5.37 4.73
N PHE A 182 3.28 5.48 5.68
CA PHE A 182 3.09 5.10 7.08
C PHE A 182 3.17 6.35 7.96
N MET A 183 2.32 6.43 8.97
CA MET A 183 2.26 7.59 9.86
C MET A 183 2.43 7.19 11.32
N VAL A 184 2.96 8.11 12.12
CA VAL A 184 3.05 7.96 13.58
C VAL A 184 1.92 8.77 14.23
N ARG A 185 1.15 8.15 15.12
CA ARG A 185 0.01 8.78 15.82
C ARG A 185 0.49 9.95 16.67
N ASP A 186 -0.35 10.93 16.88
CA ASP A 186 -0.19 12.09 17.76
C ASP A 186 1.02 13.01 17.45
N THR A 187 2.02 12.55 16.73
CA THR A 187 3.25 13.31 16.44
C THR A 187 3.41 13.67 14.97
N SER A 188 2.67 13.02 14.08
CA SER A 188 2.74 13.29 12.65
C SER A 188 1.42 13.75 12.06
N TYR A 189 1.49 14.63 11.08
CA TYR A 189 0.34 15.08 10.30
C TYR A 189 0.73 15.51 8.91
N MET A 190 -0.19 15.33 7.97
CA MET A 190 -0.09 15.74 6.59
C MET A 190 -1.28 16.62 6.22
N PHE A 191 -1.04 17.80 5.65
CA PHE A 191 -2.08 18.65 5.08
C PHE A 191 -1.50 19.64 4.08
N VAL A 192 -2.30 20.07 3.12
CA VAL A 192 -1.89 21.08 2.14
C VAL A 192 -1.66 22.43 2.83
N THR A 193 -2.58 22.81 3.73
CA THR A 193 -2.49 24.02 4.57
C THR A 193 -2.93 23.67 5.98
N GLY A 194 -2.27 24.29 6.97
CA GLY A 194 -2.56 24.02 8.38
C GLY A 194 -3.89 24.62 8.88
N PRO A 195 -4.31 24.27 10.11
CA PRO A 195 -5.57 24.71 10.71
C PRO A 195 -5.80 26.21 10.72
N ASP A 196 -4.79 27.03 10.90
CA ASP A 196 -4.90 28.50 10.91
C ASP A 196 -5.35 29.07 9.56
N VAL A 197 -4.85 28.50 8.47
CA VAL A 197 -5.24 28.88 7.11
C VAL A 197 -6.64 28.38 6.81
N VAL A 198 -6.97 27.15 7.20
CA VAL A 198 -8.34 26.59 7.09
C VAL A 198 -9.34 27.51 7.81
N LYS A 199 -9.06 27.89 9.06
CA LYS A 199 -9.91 28.81 9.83
C LYS A 199 -10.08 30.17 9.14
N THR A 200 -9.02 30.69 8.55
CA THR A 200 -9.07 32.00 7.89
C THR A 200 -9.86 31.96 6.59
N VAL A 201 -9.78 30.89 5.82
CA VAL A 201 -10.36 30.79 4.46
C VAL A 201 -11.76 30.18 4.48
N THR A 202 -11.97 29.09 5.23
CA THR A 202 -13.24 28.34 5.24
C THR A 202 -14.05 28.57 6.50
N HIS A 203 -13.47 29.22 7.52
CA HIS A 203 -14.08 29.45 8.85
C HIS A 203 -14.32 28.15 9.65
N GLU A 204 -13.68 27.04 9.27
CA GLU A 204 -13.72 25.80 10.00
C GLU A 204 -12.70 25.82 11.15
N GLU A 205 -13.09 25.34 12.32
CA GLU A 205 -12.19 25.16 13.46
C GLU A 205 -11.84 23.67 13.57
N VAL A 206 -10.58 23.33 13.31
CA VAL A 206 -10.08 21.96 13.37
C VAL A 206 -8.70 21.95 14.02
N SER A 207 -8.38 20.90 14.75
CA SER A 207 -7.03 20.63 15.24
C SER A 207 -6.12 20.06 14.13
N HIS A 208 -4.82 19.99 14.39
CA HIS A 208 -3.88 19.34 13.46
C HIS A 208 -4.20 17.86 13.25
N GLU A 209 -4.59 17.17 14.33
CA GLU A 209 -4.94 15.74 14.28
C GLU A 209 -6.24 15.50 13.50
N GLU A 210 -7.27 16.30 13.73
CA GLU A 210 -8.55 16.20 13.02
C GLU A 210 -8.42 16.54 11.53
N LEU A 211 -7.54 17.50 11.18
CA LEU A 211 -7.36 17.92 9.78
C LEU A 211 -6.53 16.90 8.98
N GLY A 212 -5.46 16.38 9.57
CA GLY A 212 -4.52 15.55 8.82
C GLY A 212 -3.61 14.67 9.67
N GLY A 213 -4.07 14.26 10.85
CA GLY A 213 -3.36 13.30 11.69
C GLY A 213 -3.41 11.87 11.15
N ALA A 214 -2.67 10.99 11.79
CA ALA A 214 -2.57 9.59 11.39
C ALA A 214 -3.93 8.88 11.39
N GLU A 215 -4.80 9.17 12.36
CA GLU A 215 -6.15 8.60 12.42
C GLU A 215 -7.00 9.03 11.23
N THR A 216 -7.03 10.33 10.93
CA THR A 216 -7.80 10.86 9.77
C THR A 216 -7.33 10.25 8.46
N HIS A 217 -6.02 10.11 8.26
CA HIS A 217 -5.47 9.59 7.02
C HIS A 217 -5.55 8.07 6.89
N SER A 218 -5.59 7.32 8.00
CA SER A 218 -5.76 5.87 7.97
C SER A 218 -7.22 5.40 7.92
N THR A 219 -8.20 6.25 8.33
CA THR A 219 -9.62 5.83 8.41
C THR A 219 -10.53 6.55 7.42
N VAL A 220 -10.27 7.84 7.13
CA VAL A 220 -11.17 8.69 6.33
C VAL A 220 -10.66 8.90 4.92
N SER A 221 -9.42 9.34 4.76
CA SER A 221 -8.88 9.69 3.44
C SER A 221 -8.21 8.51 2.71
N GLY A 222 -7.75 7.50 3.46
CA GLY A 222 -7.00 6.37 2.92
C GLY A 222 -5.63 6.74 2.36
N ILE A 223 -5.05 7.86 2.80
CA ILE A 223 -3.70 8.29 2.40
C ILE A 223 -2.64 7.46 3.12
N SER A 224 -2.84 7.18 4.41
CA SER A 224 -1.93 6.36 5.19
C SER A 224 -2.32 4.88 5.10
N ASP A 225 -1.35 4.05 4.71
CA ASP A 225 -1.54 2.60 4.65
C ASP A 225 -1.50 1.95 6.04
N LEU A 226 -0.73 2.51 6.98
CA LEU A 226 -0.66 2.07 8.37
C LEU A 226 -0.34 3.26 9.30
N ALA A 227 -0.86 3.19 10.52
CA ALA A 227 -0.58 4.14 11.61
C ALA A 227 0.00 3.39 12.81
N PHE A 228 1.10 3.91 13.37
CA PHE A 228 1.84 3.31 14.48
C PHE A 228 1.87 4.22 15.71
N GLU A 229 2.01 3.65 16.89
CA GLU A 229 1.96 4.39 18.16
C GLU A 229 3.17 5.31 18.38
N ASN A 230 4.35 4.94 17.83
CA ASN A 230 5.58 5.70 17.99
C ASN A 230 6.61 5.43 16.89
N ASP A 231 7.68 6.23 16.87
CA ASP A 231 8.77 6.14 15.90
C ASP A 231 9.42 4.74 15.88
N VAL A 232 9.61 4.12 17.04
CA VAL A 232 10.30 2.82 17.15
C VAL A 232 9.48 1.71 16.52
N GLU A 233 8.20 1.64 16.84
CA GLU A 233 7.28 0.67 16.24
C GLU A 233 7.21 0.83 14.72
N ALA A 234 7.05 2.07 14.23
CA ALA A 234 7.00 2.35 12.80
C ALA A 234 8.26 1.86 12.07
N LEU A 235 9.44 2.09 12.63
CA LEU A 235 10.71 1.68 12.03
C LEU A 235 10.89 0.16 12.03
N ILE A 236 10.50 -0.52 13.10
CA ILE A 236 10.55 -1.99 13.19
C ILE A 236 9.59 -2.61 12.16
N GLU A 237 8.38 -2.09 12.05
CA GLU A 237 7.39 -2.61 11.12
C GLU A 237 7.78 -2.35 9.64
N VAL A 238 8.44 -1.24 9.34
CA VAL A 238 8.99 -1.01 8.00
C VAL A 238 10.11 -2.01 7.67
N ARG A 239 10.96 -2.38 8.63
CA ARG A 239 11.96 -3.44 8.44
C ARG A 239 11.31 -4.78 8.08
N ARG A 240 10.21 -5.14 8.76
CA ARG A 240 9.41 -6.34 8.43
C ARG A 240 8.74 -6.23 7.06
N PHE A 241 8.20 -5.06 6.74
CA PHE A 241 7.52 -4.78 5.49
C PHE A 241 8.44 -4.95 4.26
N ILE A 242 9.66 -4.46 4.34
CA ILE A 242 10.65 -4.56 3.26
C ILE A 242 10.98 -6.02 2.90
N ASP A 243 10.87 -6.95 3.85
CA ASP A 243 11.14 -8.37 3.59
C ASP A 243 10.14 -9.03 2.62
N PHE A 244 9.01 -8.40 2.35
CA PHE A 244 8.07 -8.86 1.33
C PHE A 244 8.40 -8.33 -0.07
N LEU A 245 9.16 -7.24 -0.19
CA LEU A 245 9.32 -6.51 -1.44
C LEU A 245 10.61 -6.92 -2.16
N PRO A 246 10.61 -7.00 -3.51
CA PRO A 246 11.86 -7.05 -4.27
C PRO A 246 12.60 -5.70 -4.17
N SER A 247 13.89 -5.69 -4.47
CA SER A 247 14.67 -4.45 -4.46
C SER A 247 14.31 -3.51 -5.60
N SER A 248 13.87 -4.05 -6.73
CA SER A 248 13.44 -3.29 -7.90
C SER A 248 12.54 -4.13 -8.82
N ASN A 249 12.00 -3.51 -9.85
CA ASN A 249 11.23 -4.19 -10.90
C ASN A 249 12.04 -5.19 -11.74
N ARG A 250 13.37 -5.23 -11.55
CA ARG A 250 14.28 -6.16 -12.24
C ARG A 250 14.44 -7.49 -11.51
N GLU A 251 13.93 -7.60 -10.30
CA GLU A 251 14.07 -8.76 -9.44
C GLU A 251 12.71 -9.43 -9.19
N GLN A 252 12.77 -10.71 -8.87
CA GLN A 252 11.61 -11.42 -8.32
C GLN A 252 11.48 -11.11 -6.83
N PRO A 253 10.27 -11.21 -6.26
CA PRO A 253 10.07 -11.09 -4.82
C PRO A 253 10.97 -12.05 -4.03
N PRO A 254 11.42 -11.66 -2.84
CA PRO A 254 12.26 -12.53 -2.02
C PRO A 254 11.51 -13.80 -1.62
N VAL A 255 12.27 -14.91 -1.56
CA VAL A 255 11.78 -16.20 -1.06
C VAL A 255 12.39 -16.43 0.31
N ARG A 256 11.57 -16.78 1.29
CA ARG A 256 11.96 -17.12 2.66
C ARG A 256 11.72 -18.61 2.89
N ASP A 257 12.60 -19.25 3.63
CA ASP A 257 12.36 -20.62 4.07
C ASP A 257 11.10 -20.65 4.95
N SER A 258 10.21 -21.59 4.65
CA SER A 258 8.97 -21.83 5.40
C SER A 258 8.92 -23.26 5.90
N GLU A 259 8.56 -23.43 7.15
CA GLU A 259 8.32 -24.76 7.75
C GLU A 259 6.89 -25.27 7.47
N ASP A 260 6.01 -24.42 6.94
CA ASP A 260 4.62 -24.76 6.62
C ASP A 260 4.53 -25.49 5.27
N PRO A 261 4.17 -26.79 5.25
CA PRO A 261 4.16 -27.57 4.02
C PRO A 261 3.24 -26.97 2.95
N PRO A 262 3.69 -26.83 1.70
CA PRO A 262 2.85 -26.29 0.64
C PRO A 262 1.65 -27.16 0.30
N ASP A 263 1.67 -28.44 0.65
CA ASP A 263 0.58 -29.38 0.43
C ASP A 263 -0.27 -29.66 1.69
N ARG A 264 -0.10 -28.85 2.74
CA ARG A 264 -0.91 -28.92 3.96
C ARG A 264 -2.40 -28.81 3.63
N VAL A 265 -3.17 -29.72 4.20
CA VAL A 265 -4.64 -29.74 4.13
C VAL A 265 -5.20 -29.08 5.38
N GLU A 266 -6.07 -28.10 5.21
CA GLU A 266 -6.64 -27.31 6.31
C GLU A 266 -8.14 -27.63 6.47
N MET A 267 -8.43 -28.67 7.25
CA MET A 267 -9.80 -29.19 7.43
C MET A 267 -10.80 -28.17 8.00
N SER A 268 -10.32 -27.18 8.76
CA SER A 268 -11.19 -26.15 9.34
C SER A 268 -11.82 -25.23 8.29
N LEU A 269 -11.28 -25.17 7.07
CA LEU A 269 -11.88 -24.43 5.98
C LEU A 269 -13.22 -25.02 5.50
N ASP A 270 -13.45 -26.30 5.67
CA ASP A 270 -14.69 -26.96 5.23
C ASP A 270 -15.93 -26.46 5.99
N THR A 271 -15.74 -25.84 7.16
CA THR A 271 -16.81 -25.28 8.00
C THR A 271 -16.74 -23.78 8.21
N LEU A 272 -15.72 -23.12 7.69
CA LEU A 272 -15.49 -21.69 7.92
C LEU A 272 -16.53 -20.82 7.21
N VAL A 273 -16.82 -21.12 5.94
CA VAL A 273 -17.78 -20.34 5.16
C VAL A 273 -19.18 -20.90 5.34
N PRO A 274 -20.13 -20.13 5.89
CA PRO A 274 -21.50 -20.59 6.07
C PRO A 274 -22.17 -20.91 4.73
N VAL A 275 -22.96 -21.98 4.70
CA VAL A 275 -23.80 -22.34 3.54
C VAL A 275 -24.89 -21.28 3.31
N ASN A 276 -25.39 -20.65 4.38
CA ASN A 276 -26.33 -19.54 4.25
C ASN A 276 -25.61 -18.30 3.67
N PRO A 277 -25.96 -17.84 2.45
CA PRO A 277 -25.27 -16.74 1.79
C PRO A 277 -25.43 -15.38 2.50
N ASN A 278 -26.37 -15.26 3.45
CA ASN A 278 -26.60 -14.03 4.21
C ASN A 278 -25.85 -14.01 5.55
N GLN A 279 -25.22 -15.10 5.95
CA GLN A 279 -24.43 -15.15 7.18
C GLN A 279 -23.00 -14.71 6.86
N PRO A 280 -22.49 -13.61 7.49
CA PRO A 280 -21.12 -13.18 7.28
C PRO A 280 -20.11 -14.12 7.94
N TYR A 281 -18.87 -14.06 7.47
CA TYR A 281 -17.70 -14.69 8.06
C TYR A 281 -16.49 -13.77 7.86
N ASP A 282 -15.45 -13.98 8.66
CA ASP A 282 -14.22 -13.19 8.54
C ASP A 282 -13.27 -13.78 7.48
N MET A 283 -13.09 -13.08 6.38
CA MET A 283 -12.17 -13.48 5.33
C MET A 283 -10.71 -13.47 5.78
N LYS A 284 -10.34 -12.68 6.79
CA LYS A 284 -8.98 -12.68 7.35
C LYS A 284 -8.62 -14.03 7.98
N GLU A 285 -9.59 -14.69 8.63
CA GLU A 285 -9.39 -16.04 9.16
C GLU A 285 -9.09 -17.04 8.05
N LEU A 286 -9.81 -16.94 6.91
CA LEU A 286 -9.53 -17.77 5.74
C LEU A 286 -8.11 -17.52 5.19
N ILE A 287 -7.73 -16.26 5.02
CA ILE A 287 -6.40 -15.89 4.54
C ILE A 287 -5.32 -16.50 5.45
N ALA A 288 -5.42 -16.31 6.78
CA ALA A 288 -4.47 -16.82 7.74
C ALA A 288 -4.33 -18.35 7.70
N LYS A 289 -5.42 -19.08 7.40
CA LYS A 289 -5.39 -20.55 7.26
C LYS A 289 -4.75 -21.03 5.96
N VAL A 290 -4.67 -20.20 4.94
CA VAL A 290 -4.13 -20.57 3.62
C VAL A 290 -2.66 -20.19 3.47
N VAL A 291 -2.24 -19.04 3.99
CA VAL A 291 -0.86 -18.54 3.84
C VAL A 291 0.13 -19.23 4.76
N ASP A 292 1.42 -19.07 4.50
CA ASP A 292 2.48 -19.66 5.31
C ASP A 292 2.44 -19.11 6.73
N GLU A 293 2.48 -20.01 7.72
CA GLU A 293 2.48 -19.74 9.18
C GLU A 293 1.34 -18.78 9.63
N GLY A 294 0.36 -18.51 8.79
CA GLY A 294 -0.69 -17.53 9.06
C GLY A 294 -0.18 -16.06 9.02
N ASP A 295 1.03 -15.85 8.51
CA ASP A 295 1.66 -14.51 8.46
C ASP A 295 1.09 -13.68 7.32
N PHE A 296 0.19 -12.77 7.66
CA PHE A 296 -0.44 -11.83 6.74
C PHE A 296 -0.17 -10.40 7.16
N TYR A 297 0.55 -9.65 6.32
CA TYR A 297 0.82 -8.23 6.52
C TYR A 297 -0.26 -7.40 5.83
N GLU A 298 -1.33 -7.10 6.57
CA GLU A 298 -2.46 -6.32 6.06
C GLU A 298 -2.09 -4.84 5.89
N LEU A 299 -2.53 -4.24 4.79
CA LEU A 299 -2.39 -2.81 4.49
C LEU A 299 -3.75 -2.12 4.53
N ALA A 300 -3.77 -0.89 5.02
CA ALA A 300 -4.98 -0.07 5.18
C ALA A 300 -6.15 -0.82 5.84
N PRO A 301 -5.96 -1.49 7.01
CA PRO A 301 -7.02 -2.27 7.65
C PRO A 301 -8.21 -1.42 8.06
N ASP A 302 -7.98 -0.15 8.38
CA ASP A 302 -8.98 0.80 8.89
C ASP A 302 -9.67 1.62 7.79
N PHE A 303 -9.21 1.50 6.53
CA PHE A 303 -9.80 2.17 5.36
C PHE A 303 -10.41 1.16 4.40
N ALA A 304 -11.65 1.44 3.92
CA ALA A 304 -12.36 0.58 2.98
C ALA A 304 -12.32 -0.91 3.40
N GLY A 305 -12.78 -1.20 4.63
CA GLY A 305 -12.69 -2.53 5.25
C GLY A 305 -13.48 -3.62 4.53
N ASN A 306 -14.31 -3.28 3.54
CA ASN A 306 -15.01 -4.22 2.65
C ASN A 306 -14.08 -4.91 1.62
N ILE A 307 -12.82 -4.43 1.49
CA ILE A 307 -11.76 -5.09 0.75
C ILE A 307 -10.49 -5.20 1.61
N ILE A 308 -9.88 -6.37 1.58
CA ILE A 308 -8.63 -6.68 2.29
C ILE A 308 -7.51 -6.69 1.26
N ILE A 309 -6.40 -6.03 1.55
CA ILE A 309 -5.16 -6.09 0.78
C ILE A 309 -3.97 -6.29 1.71
N GLY A 310 -2.95 -6.95 1.23
CA GLY A 310 -1.71 -7.12 1.99
C GLY A 310 -0.78 -8.14 1.39
N PHE A 311 0.36 -8.34 2.04
CA PHE A 311 1.37 -9.30 1.62
C PHE A 311 1.36 -10.53 2.52
N ALA A 312 1.64 -11.68 1.92
CA ALA A 312 1.81 -12.96 2.61
C ALA A 312 2.84 -13.80 1.85
N ARG A 313 3.00 -15.04 2.28
CA ARG A 313 3.84 -16.01 1.56
C ARG A 313 3.08 -17.30 1.31
N ILE A 314 3.39 -17.93 0.20
CA ILE A 314 2.98 -19.31 -0.13
C ILE A 314 4.23 -20.07 -0.56
N ALA A 315 4.54 -21.16 0.13
CA ALA A 315 5.76 -21.96 -0.08
C ALA A 315 7.03 -21.06 -0.06
N GLY A 316 7.08 -20.11 0.86
CA GLY A 316 8.16 -19.15 1.04
C GLY A 316 8.15 -17.95 0.09
N GLY A 317 7.45 -18.01 -1.04
CA GLY A 317 7.39 -16.93 -2.02
C GLY A 317 6.39 -15.85 -1.64
N THR A 318 6.79 -14.58 -1.74
CA THR A 318 5.90 -13.45 -1.49
C THR A 318 4.76 -13.39 -2.51
N ILE A 319 3.56 -13.17 -2.03
CA ILE A 319 2.35 -12.92 -2.80
C ILE A 319 1.63 -11.68 -2.29
N GLY A 320 0.92 -10.98 -3.19
CA GLY A 320 -0.11 -10.02 -2.82
C GLY A 320 -1.45 -10.71 -2.67
N VAL A 321 -2.18 -10.39 -1.62
CA VAL A 321 -3.53 -10.90 -1.37
C VAL A 321 -4.54 -9.78 -1.56
N VAL A 322 -5.61 -10.05 -2.31
CA VAL A 322 -6.78 -9.18 -2.45
C VAL A 322 -8.02 -9.99 -2.15
N ALA A 323 -8.85 -9.55 -1.21
CA ALA A 323 -10.03 -10.33 -0.83
C ALA A 323 -11.22 -9.44 -0.46
N ASN A 324 -12.42 -9.87 -0.79
CA ASN A 324 -13.64 -9.23 -0.28
C ASN A 324 -13.83 -9.59 1.20
N GLN A 325 -14.28 -8.64 2.03
CA GLN A 325 -14.63 -8.89 3.43
C GLN A 325 -16.16 -8.91 3.62
N PRO A 326 -16.78 -10.08 3.73
CA PRO A 326 -18.24 -10.19 3.87
C PRO A 326 -18.82 -9.54 5.12
N MET A 327 -18.00 -9.34 6.16
CA MET A 327 -18.41 -8.67 7.39
C MET A 327 -18.66 -7.18 7.22
N VAL A 328 -18.11 -6.56 6.17
CA VAL A 328 -18.24 -5.12 5.90
C VAL A 328 -18.92 -4.94 4.55
N LEU A 329 -20.06 -4.23 4.54
CA LEU A 329 -20.88 -3.99 3.34
C LEU A 329 -21.18 -5.28 2.53
N ALA A 330 -21.27 -6.43 3.21
CA ALA A 330 -21.42 -7.77 2.60
C ALA A 330 -20.35 -8.11 1.53
N GLY A 331 -19.20 -7.44 1.54
CA GLY A 331 -18.15 -7.60 0.54
C GLY A 331 -18.38 -6.84 -0.78
N CYS A 332 -19.39 -5.94 -0.85
CA CYS A 332 -19.61 -5.10 -2.02
C CYS A 332 -18.38 -4.26 -2.35
N LEU A 333 -18.16 -4.01 -3.64
CA LEU A 333 -17.19 -3.02 -4.09
C LEU A 333 -17.82 -1.62 -4.11
N ASP A 334 -17.13 -0.66 -3.56
CA ASP A 334 -17.47 0.76 -3.60
C ASP A 334 -16.30 1.58 -4.16
N ILE A 335 -16.41 2.90 -4.12
CA ILE A 335 -15.38 3.82 -4.63
C ILE A 335 -14.04 3.55 -3.93
N ASP A 336 -14.04 3.50 -2.61
CA ASP A 336 -12.82 3.44 -1.83
C ASP A 336 -12.15 2.06 -1.89
N SER A 337 -12.92 0.99 -1.83
CA SER A 337 -12.40 -0.37 -2.02
C SER A 337 -11.84 -0.59 -3.42
N SER A 338 -12.47 -0.01 -4.45
CA SER A 338 -11.99 -0.07 -5.82
C SER A 338 -10.65 0.66 -5.99
N ARG A 339 -10.49 1.84 -5.37
CA ARG A 339 -9.25 2.62 -5.38
C ARG A 339 -8.13 1.91 -4.63
N LYS A 340 -8.41 1.45 -3.41
CA LYS A 340 -7.50 0.70 -2.55
C LYS A 340 -6.94 -0.54 -3.25
N ALA A 341 -7.81 -1.39 -3.76
CA ALA A 341 -7.41 -2.62 -4.44
C ALA A 341 -6.69 -2.35 -5.77
N ALA A 342 -7.15 -1.38 -6.58
CA ALA A 342 -6.52 -1.05 -7.85
C ALA A 342 -5.07 -0.59 -7.69
N ARG A 343 -4.80 0.27 -6.70
CA ARG A 343 -3.46 0.74 -6.38
C ARG A 343 -2.54 -0.43 -5.99
N PHE A 344 -3.04 -1.32 -5.13
CA PHE A 344 -2.29 -2.48 -4.67
C PHE A 344 -1.98 -3.48 -5.78
N VAL A 345 -2.97 -3.81 -6.62
CA VAL A 345 -2.77 -4.70 -7.79
C VAL A 345 -1.71 -4.13 -8.74
N ARG A 346 -1.73 -2.83 -9.00
CA ARG A 346 -0.72 -2.17 -9.85
C ARG A 346 0.66 -2.24 -9.23
N PHE A 347 0.78 -2.03 -7.92
CA PHE A 347 2.05 -2.21 -7.22
C PHE A 347 2.59 -3.63 -7.37
N CYS A 348 1.76 -4.64 -7.12
CA CYS A 348 2.16 -6.03 -7.28
C CYS A 348 2.66 -6.31 -8.71
N ASP A 349 1.95 -5.82 -9.72
CA ASP A 349 2.36 -5.99 -11.11
C ASP A 349 3.67 -5.28 -11.46
N CYS A 350 3.88 -4.05 -10.95
CA CYS A 350 5.13 -3.32 -11.14
C CYS A 350 6.35 -4.07 -10.59
N PHE A 351 6.17 -4.83 -9.51
CA PHE A 351 7.26 -5.44 -8.76
C PHE A 351 7.24 -6.98 -8.79
N ASN A 352 6.66 -7.56 -9.83
CA ASN A 352 6.67 -9.00 -10.09
C ASN A 352 6.05 -9.87 -8.98
N ILE A 353 5.16 -9.31 -8.16
CA ILE A 353 4.54 -9.99 -7.02
C ILE A 353 3.29 -10.72 -7.52
N PRO A 354 3.23 -12.06 -7.44
CA PRO A 354 2.03 -12.83 -7.79
C PRO A 354 0.84 -12.44 -6.93
N ILE A 355 -0.38 -12.53 -7.46
CA ILE A 355 -1.61 -12.09 -6.78
C ILE A 355 -2.52 -13.28 -6.52
N LEU A 356 -2.91 -13.45 -5.26
CA LEU A 356 -3.97 -14.34 -4.81
C LEU A 356 -5.23 -13.52 -4.52
N THR A 357 -6.34 -13.87 -5.17
CA THR A 357 -7.62 -13.19 -4.98
C THR A 357 -8.64 -14.14 -4.37
N PHE A 358 -9.25 -13.78 -3.23
CA PHE A 358 -10.41 -14.47 -2.67
C PHE A 358 -11.67 -13.67 -2.96
N VAL A 359 -12.70 -14.33 -3.49
CA VAL A 359 -13.92 -13.68 -3.98
C VAL A 359 -15.14 -14.11 -3.19
N ASP A 360 -15.79 -13.15 -2.56
CA ASP A 360 -17.16 -13.22 -2.04
C ASP A 360 -17.79 -11.84 -2.21
N VAL A 361 -18.31 -11.55 -3.41
CA VAL A 361 -18.76 -10.22 -3.81
C VAL A 361 -20.16 -10.26 -4.42
N PRO A 362 -21.16 -9.58 -3.81
CA PRO A 362 -22.51 -9.55 -4.35
C PRO A 362 -22.71 -8.52 -5.49
N GLY A 363 -21.73 -7.63 -5.69
CA GLY A 363 -21.79 -6.57 -6.70
C GLY A 363 -21.07 -5.31 -6.29
N PHE A 364 -21.26 -4.26 -7.09
CA PHE A 364 -20.90 -2.91 -6.69
C PHE A 364 -22.00 -2.33 -5.79
N LEU A 365 -21.61 -1.51 -4.82
CA LEU A 365 -22.53 -0.88 -3.89
C LEU A 365 -23.43 0.13 -4.62
N PRO A 366 -24.75 -0.04 -4.59
CA PRO A 366 -25.68 0.90 -5.23
C PRO A 366 -25.89 2.15 -4.37
N GLY A 367 -26.40 3.21 -4.98
CA GLY A 367 -26.85 4.40 -4.30
C GLY A 367 -26.30 5.69 -4.90
N THR A 368 -27.01 6.79 -4.64
CA THR A 368 -26.69 8.10 -5.22
C THR A 368 -25.32 8.62 -4.83
N GLN A 369 -24.86 8.36 -3.61
CA GLN A 369 -23.52 8.75 -3.17
C GLN A 369 -22.41 8.06 -4.03
N GLN A 370 -22.60 6.77 -4.32
CA GLN A 370 -21.67 6.03 -5.17
C GLN A 370 -21.74 6.52 -6.63
N GLU A 371 -22.94 6.68 -7.18
CA GLU A 371 -23.12 7.17 -8.55
C GLU A 371 -22.57 8.59 -8.74
N TYR A 372 -22.92 9.51 -7.85
CA TYR A 372 -22.45 10.90 -7.90
C TYR A 372 -20.96 11.03 -7.57
N GLY A 373 -20.42 10.14 -6.73
CA GLY A 373 -18.99 10.05 -6.43
C GLY A 373 -18.17 9.41 -7.57
N GLY A 374 -18.82 8.86 -8.61
CA GLY A 374 -18.16 8.31 -9.79
C GLY A 374 -17.74 6.84 -9.66
N ILE A 375 -18.56 6.01 -9.00
CA ILE A 375 -18.28 4.56 -8.83
C ILE A 375 -17.94 3.87 -10.17
N ILE A 376 -18.59 4.27 -11.28
CA ILE A 376 -18.30 3.72 -12.61
C ILE A 376 -16.83 3.90 -12.96
N LYS A 377 -16.29 5.10 -12.76
CA LYS A 377 -14.89 5.42 -13.06
C LYS A 377 -13.92 4.76 -12.08
N HIS A 378 -14.29 4.75 -10.80
CA HIS A 378 -13.46 4.14 -9.76
C HIS A 378 -13.46 2.61 -9.83
N GLY A 379 -14.60 1.98 -10.10
CA GLY A 379 -14.68 0.54 -10.37
C GLY A 379 -13.88 0.13 -11.60
N ALA A 380 -13.89 0.97 -12.65
CA ALA A 380 -13.08 0.76 -13.84
C ALA A 380 -11.56 0.78 -13.57
N LYS A 381 -11.09 1.45 -12.51
CA LYS A 381 -9.66 1.41 -12.11
C LYS A 381 -9.24 -0.01 -11.68
N LEU A 382 -10.05 -0.69 -10.90
CA LEU A 382 -9.76 -2.04 -10.45
C LEU A 382 -9.81 -3.04 -11.61
N LEU A 383 -10.81 -2.91 -12.46
CA LEU A 383 -10.92 -3.70 -13.70
C LEU A 383 -9.67 -3.50 -14.58
N TYR A 384 -9.27 -2.25 -14.78
CA TYR A 384 -8.07 -1.91 -15.55
C TYR A 384 -6.81 -2.53 -14.94
N ALA A 385 -6.63 -2.40 -13.63
CA ALA A 385 -5.46 -2.92 -12.93
C ALA A 385 -5.31 -4.43 -13.11
N TYR A 386 -6.38 -5.20 -12.90
CA TYR A 386 -6.35 -6.66 -13.11
C TYR A 386 -6.17 -7.07 -14.57
N ALA A 387 -6.80 -6.37 -15.50
CA ALA A 387 -6.68 -6.66 -16.93
C ALA A 387 -5.28 -6.35 -17.48
N GLU A 388 -4.63 -5.31 -16.96
CA GLU A 388 -3.28 -4.92 -17.36
C GLU A 388 -2.20 -5.81 -16.72
N ALA A 389 -2.43 -6.29 -15.50
CA ALA A 389 -1.45 -7.05 -14.73
C ALA A 389 -0.97 -8.31 -15.45
N THR A 390 0.34 -8.47 -15.51
CA THR A 390 1.04 -9.57 -16.20
C THR A 390 1.56 -10.64 -15.25
N VAL A 391 1.65 -10.35 -13.96
CA VAL A 391 2.07 -11.30 -12.92
C VAL A 391 1.13 -12.50 -12.82
N PRO A 392 1.57 -13.63 -12.24
CA PRO A 392 0.71 -14.76 -11.92
C PRO A 392 -0.52 -14.32 -11.10
N LYS A 393 -1.69 -14.73 -11.54
CA LYS A 393 -2.98 -14.44 -10.87
C LYS A 393 -3.74 -15.72 -10.59
N VAL A 394 -3.94 -16.03 -9.32
CA VAL A 394 -4.74 -17.17 -8.84
C VAL A 394 -5.96 -16.64 -8.11
N THR A 395 -7.13 -17.13 -8.46
CA THR A 395 -8.41 -16.70 -7.89
C THR A 395 -9.13 -17.88 -7.26
N VAL A 396 -9.69 -17.66 -6.08
CA VAL A 396 -10.54 -18.63 -5.38
C VAL A 396 -11.88 -17.98 -5.06
N ILE A 397 -12.93 -18.46 -5.70
CA ILE A 397 -14.30 -17.99 -5.45
C ILE A 397 -14.87 -18.84 -4.30
N THR A 398 -15.05 -18.20 -3.15
CA THR A 398 -15.48 -18.91 -1.93
C THR A 398 -16.99 -19.00 -1.82
N ARG A 399 -17.72 -17.96 -2.27
CA ARG A 399 -19.18 -17.92 -2.22
C ARG A 399 -19.75 -17.05 -3.36
N LYS A 400 -20.17 -15.81 -3.11
CA LYS A 400 -20.81 -14.96 -4.12
C LYS A 400 -19.80 -14.40 -5.13
N ALA A 401 -20.21 -14.38 -6.39
CA ALA A 401 -19.48 -13.71 -7.47
C ALA A 401 -20.51 -13.25 -8.52
N TYR A 402 -21.12 -12.06 -8.32
CA TYR A 402 -22.24 -11.58 -9.10
C TYR A 402 -21.90 -10.39 -10.00
N GLY A 403 -22.46 -10.42 -11.20
CA GLY A 403 -22.46 -9.32 -12.16
C GLY A 403 -21.07 -8.85 -12.55
N GLY A 404 -20.92 -7.54 -12.80
CA GLY A 404 -19.63 -6.96 -13.16
C GLY A 404 -18.54 -7.09 -12.07
N ALA A 405 -18.91 -7.27 -10.81
CA ALA A 405 -17.95 -7.49 -9.74
C ALA A 405 -17.27 -8.88 -9.87
N TYR A 406 -17.98 -9.90 -10.36
CA TYR A 406 -17.36 -11.17 -10.76
C TYR A 406 -16.23 -10.96 -11.76
N ASP A 407 -16.50 -10.15 -12.83
CA ASP A 407 -15.46 -9.87 -13.82
C ASP A 407 -14.26 -9.17 -13.18
N VAL A 408 -14.52 -8.13 -12.40
CA VAL A 408 -13.49 -7.24 -11.82
C VAL A 408 -12.55 -7.96 -10.85
N MET A 409 -13.07 -8.92 -10.06
CA MET A 409 -12.28 -9.64 -9.06
C MET A 409 -11.46 -10.79 -9.67
N ALA A 410 -10.55 -10.43 -10.58
CA ALA A 410 -9.58 -11.33 -11.21
C ALA A 410 -10.21 -12.56 -11.89
N SER A 411 -11.31 -12.36 -12.64
CA SER A 411 -11.96 -13.43 -13.38
C SER A 411 -11.04 -14.03 -14.46
N LYS A 412 -11.37 -15.24 -14.89
CA LYS A 412 -10.70 -15.90 -16.03
C LYS A 412 -10.71 -15.02 -17.28
N HIS A 413 -11.79 -14.25 -17.49
CA HIS A 413 -11.98 -13.37 -18.65
C HIS A 413 -11.05 -12.15 -18.63
N LEU A 414 -10.61 -11.70 -17.44
CA LEU A 414 -9.63 -10.63 -17.26
C LEU A 414 -8.22 -11.17 -17.03
N ARG A 415 -7.87 -12.24 -17.76
CA ARG A 415 -6.53 -12.81 -17.74
C ARG A 415 -6.14 -13.45 -16.38
N GLY A 416 -7.12 -13.91 -15.59
CA GLY A 416 -6.87 -14.78 -14.45
C GLY A 416 -6.26 -16.10 -14.94
N ASP A 417 -5.08 -16.48 -14.41
CA ASP A 417 -4.36 -17.66 -14.90
C ASP A 417 -5.02 -18.95 -14.43
N VAL A 418 -5.31 -19.03 -13.11
CA VAL A 418 -5.99 -20.16 -12.50
C VAL A 418 -7.14 -19.67 -11.62
N ASN A 419 -8.34 -20.14 -11.91
CA ASN A 419 -9.54 -19.77 -11.18
C ASN A 419 -10.19 -21.04 -10.59
N PHE A 420 -10.21 -21.13 -9.24
CA PHE A 420 -10.90 -22.16 -8.51
C PHE A 420 -12.20 -21.64 -7.92
N ALA A 421 -13.15 -22.51 -7.71
CA ALA A 421 -14.36 -22.24 -6.95
C ALA A 421 -14.56 -23.29 -5.86
N TRP A 422 -15.13 -22.87 -4.72
CA TRP A 422 -15.62 -23.83 -3.74
C TRP A 422 -17.01 -24.33 -4.12
N PRO A 423 -17.48 -25.46 -3.57
CA PRO A 423 -18.84 -25.96 -3.84
C PRO A 423 -19.94 -24.98 -3.42
N THR A 424 -19.65 -24.06 -2.50
CA THR A 424 -20.54 -22.98 -2.03
C THR A 424 -20.59 -21.78 -2.98
N ALA A 425 -19.79 -21.76 -4.04
CA ALA A 425 -19.72 -20.60 -4.94
C ALA A 425 -21.01 -20.41 -5.74
N GLU A 426 -21.44 -19.17 -5.82
CA GLU A 426 -22.57 -18.73 -6.65
C GLU A 426 -22.06 -17.74 -7.70
N ILE A 427 -21.90 -18.20 -8.94
CA ILE A 427 -21.37 -17.40 -10.05
C ILE A 427 -22.50 -17.10 -11.01
N ALA A 428 -22.97 -15.85 -11.08
CA ALA A 428 -24.15 -15.46 -11.87
C ALA A 428 -24.17 -13.97 -12.21
N VAL A 429 -25.06 -13.61 -13.13
CA VAL A 429 -25.30 -12.19 -13.49
C VAL A 429 -25.80 -11.40 -12.28
N MET A 430 -26.63 -12.01 -11.44
CA MET A 430 -27.13 -11.42 -10.20
C MET A 430 -27.57 -12.50 -9.23
N GLY A 431 -27.78 -12.11 -7.97
CA GLY A 431 -28.28 -13.03 -6.95
C GLY A 431 -29.65 -13.62 -7.32
N PRO A 432 -29.93 -14.87 -6.88
CA PRO A 432 -31.16 -15.59 -7.29
C PRO A 432 -32.45 -14.82 -7.04
N LYS A 433 -32.60 -14.15 -5.90
CA LYS A 433 -33.81 -13.36 -5.57
C LYS A 433 -34.03 -12.21 -6.54
N GLY A 434 -32.99 -11.41 -6.82
CA GLY A 434 -33.09 -10.33 -7.80
C GLY A 434 -33.39 -10.81 -9.20
N ALA A 435 -32.84 -11.97 -9.61
CA ALA A 435 -33.13 -12.57 -10.90
C ALA A 435 -34.59 -12.97 -11.02
N VAL A 436 -35.18 -13.54 -9.97
CA VAL A 436 -36.60 -13.94 -9.93
C VAL A 436 -37.52 -12.75 -10.06
N GLU A 437 -37.24 -11.65 -9.38
CA GLU A 437 -38.03 -10.40 -9.46
C GLU A 437 -38.09 -9.83 -10.89
N ILE A 438 -37.05 -10.07 -11.68
CA ILE A 438 -37.02 -9.63 -13.09
C ILE A 438 -37.71 -10.63 -14.02
N ILE A 439 -37.35 -11.93 -13.90
CA ILE A 439 -37.79 -12.98 -14.82
C ILE A 439 -39.23 -13.38 -14.54
N PHE A 440 -39.62 -13.49 -13.27
CA PHE A 440 -40.92 -14.00 -12.80
C PHE A 440 -41.74 -12.91 -12.11
N ARG A 441 -41.87 -11.74 -12.75
CA ARG A 441 -42.61 -10.59 -12.17
C ARG A 441 -44.04 -10.90 -11.70
N GLY A 442 -44.68 -11.91 -12.31
CA GLY A 442 -46.02 -12.35 -11.94
C GLY A 442 -46.12 -13.14 -10.64
N ASP A 443 -45.00 -13.64 -10.13
CA ASP A 443 -44.96 -14.43 -8.88
C ASP A 443 -44.55 -13.57 -7.67
N ILE A 444 -44.26 -12.27 -7.88
CA ILE A 444 -43.91 -11.30 -6.84
C ILE A 444 -45.10 -11.13 -5.88
N GLY A 445 -44.89 -11.37 -4.60
CA GLY A 445 -45.92 -11.32 -3.55
C GLY A 445 -46.32 -12.68 -2.99
N ASP A 446 -45.96 -13.77 -3.65
CA ASP A 446 -46.08 -15.14 -3.15
C ASP A 446 -44.68 -15.61 -2.68
N ALA A 447 -44.45 -15.61 -1.39
CA ALA A 447 -43.14 -15.91 -0.80
C ALA A 447 -42.68 -17.35 -1.12
N GLU A 448 -43.57 -18.34 -1.12
CA GLU A 448 -43.25 -19.73 -1.42
C GLU A 448 -42.82 -19.91 -2.87
N LYS A 449 -43.59 -19.30 -3.81
CA LYS A 449 -43.22 -19.34 -5.21
C LYS A 449 -41.93 -18.60 -5.52
N THR A 450 -41.72 -17.43 -4.89
CA THR A 450 -40.50 -16.66 -5.05
C THR A 450 -39.28 -17.46 -4.58
N GLU A 451 -39.36 -18.15 -3.46
CA GLU A 451 -38.25 -18.97 -2.95
C GLU A 451 -38.03 -20.21 -3.83
N ALA A 452 -39.09 -20.87 -4.29
CA ALA A 452 -38.99 -21.99 -5.22
C ALA A 452 -38.32 -21.60 -6.54
N ARG A 453 -38.67 -20.42 -7.10
CA ARG A 453 -38.04 -19.85 -8.30
C ARG A 453 -36.59 -19.44 -8.05
N ALA A 454 -36.26 -18.92 -6.89
CA ALA A 454 -34.89 -18.58 -6.51
C ALA A 454 -34.01 -19.83 -6.45
N GLU A 455 -34.54 -20.93 -5.89
CA GLU A 455 -33.84 -22.21 -5.86
C GLU A 455 -33.68 -22.81 -7.27
N GLU A 456 -34.74 -22.75 -8.10
CA GLU A 456 -34.65 -23.15 -9.53
C GLU A 456 -33.55 -22.36 -10.26
N TYR A 457 -33.50 -21.05 -10.04
CA TYR A 457 -32.48 -20.19 -10.65
C TYR A 457 -31.07 -20.55 -10.14
N ARG A 458 -30.91 -20.81 -8.84
CA ARG A 458 -29.64 -21.22 -8.23
C ARG A 458 -29.14 -22.51 -8.86
N GLN A 459 -29.97 -23.51 -8.98
CA GLN A 459 -29.61 -24.79 -9.56
C GLN A 459 -29.25 -24.71 -11.04
N LYS A 460 -29.93 -23.85 -11.80
CA LYS A 460 -29.71 -23.70 -13.23
C LYS A 460 -28.55 -22.81 -13.60
N PHE A 461 -28.29 -21.75 -12.82
CA PHE A 461 -27.38 -20.66 -13.23
C PHE A 461 -26.38 -20.25 -12.16
N ALA A 462 -26.73 -20.25 -10.89
CA ALA A 462 -25.92 -19.67 -9.81
C ALA A 462 -25.21 -20.76 -9.00
N ASN A 463 -24.36 -21.54 -9.65
CA ASN A 463 -23.53 -22.54 -9.01
C ASN A 463 -22.20 -22.73 -9.76
N PRO A 464 -21.16 -23.29 -9.12
CA PRO A 464 -19.84 -23.38 -9.73
C PRO A 464 -19.78 -24.37 -10.90
N PHE A 465 -20.67 -25.36 -10.95
CA PHE A 465 -20.65 -26.40 -11.99
C PHE A 465 -21.09 -25.86 -13.35
N VAL A 466 -21.97 -24.88 -13.37
CA VAL A 466 -22.36 -24.18 -14.61
C VAL A 466 -21.18 -23.41 -15.18
N ALA A 467 -20.46 -22.64 -14.34
CA ALA A 467 -19.25 -21.93 -14.74
C ALA A 467 -18.15 -22.92 -15.18
N GLY A 468 -18.02 -24.06 -14.49
CA GLY A 468 -17.08 -25.12 -14.84
C GLY A 468 -17.39 -25.76 -16.20
N ALA A 469 -18.66 -26.03 -16.48
CA ALA A 469 -19.08 -26.58 -17.78
C ALA A 469 -18.80 -25.63 -18.96
N LEU A 470 -18.75 -24.32 -18.71
CA LEU A 470 -18.40 -23.30 -19.69
C LEU A 470 -16.88 -23.02 -19.77
N GLY A 471 -16.08 -23.62 -18.90
CA GLY A 471 -14.63 -23.37 -18.84
C GLY A 471 -14.26 -22.00 -18.23
N PHE A 472 -15.16 -21.40 -17.44
CA PHE A 472 -14.93 -20.11 -16.79
C PHE A 472 -14.18 -20.21 -15.45
N ILE A 473 -14.10 -21.42 -14.92
CA ILE A 473 -13.23 -21.81 -13.81
C ILE A 473 -12.47 -23.07 -14.19
N ASP A 474 -11.30 -23.30 -13.60
CA ASP A 474 -10.44 -24.43 -13.91
C ASP A 474 -10.83 -25.68 -13.11
N ASP A 475 -11.35 -25.50 -11.88
CA ASP A 475 -11.84 -26.63 -11.06
C ASP A 475 -12.74 -26.13 -9.92
N VAL A 476 -13.60 -27.06 -9.45
CA VAL A 476 -14.32 -26.92 -8.18
C VAL A 476 -13.58 -27.73 -7.13
N ILE A 477 -13.03 -27.03 -6.12
CA ILE A 477 -12.14 -27.63 -5.12
C ILE A 477 -12.80 -27.70 -3.75
N LEU A 478 -12.47 -28.74 -2.96
CA LEU A 478 -12.83 -28.79 -1.55
C LEU A 478 -12.11 -27.66 -0.80
N PRO A 479 -12.78 -26.93 0.11
CA PRO A 479 -12.19 -25.81 0.85
C PRO A 479 -10.90 -26.20 1.56
N CYS A 480 -10.86 -27.36 2.21
CA CYS A 480 -9.68 -27.88 2.93
C CYS A 480 -8.42 -28.03 2.03
N ASN A 481 -8.58 -28.15 0.72
CA ASN A 481 -7.47 -28.28 -0.23
C ASN A 481 -6.99 -26.94 -0.80
N THR A 482 -7.55 -25.82 -0.38
CA THR A 482 -7.27 -24.50 -0.97
C THR A 482 -5.78 -24.18 -0.98
N ARG A 483 -5.08 -24.27 0.15
CA ARG A 483 -3.64 -24.01 0.23
C ARG A 483 -2.86 -24.84 -0.77
N LYS A 484 -3.06 -26.14 -0.75
CA LYS A 484 -2.39 -27.09 -1.66
C LYS A 484 -2.59 -26.75 -3.14
N ARG A 485 -3.82 -26.37 -3.52
CA ARG A 485 -4.17 -26.04 -4.91
C ARG A 485 -3.55 -24.70 -5.33
N VAL A 486 -3.59 -23.71 -4.45
CA VAL A 486 -2.98 -22.39 -4.65
C VAL A 486 -1.45 -22.51 -4.77
N ALA A 487 -0.79 -23.24 -3.86
CA ALA A 487 0.66 -23.44 -3.91
C ALA A 487 1.11 -24.11 -5.23
N ARG A 488 0.38 -25.15 -5.67
CA ARG A 488 0.64 -25.81 -6.96
C ARG A 488 0.41 -24.91 -8.16
N ALA A 489 -0.61 -24.05 -8.10
CA ALA A 489 -0.88 -23.08 -9.17
C ALA A 489 0.26 -22.06 -9.28
N PHE A 490 0.73 -21.48 -8.18
CA PHE A 490 1.87 -20.56 -8.19
C PHE A 490 3.18 -21.26 -8.61
N ALA A 491 3.41 -22.48 -8.19
CA ALA A 491 4.57 -23.26 -8.63
C ALA A 491 4.57 -23.49 -10.15
N MET A 492 3.42 -23.80 -10.74
CA MET A 492 3.24 -23.95 -12.19
C MET A 492 3.43 -22.61 -12.93
N LEU A 493 3.00 -21.51 -12.33
CA LEU A 493 3.09 -20.18 -12.93
C LEU A 493 4.42 -19.45 -12.68
N LYS A 494 5.37 -20.09 -11.99
CA LYS A 494 6.63 -19.47 -11.55
C LYS A 494 7.37 -18.74 -12.68
N ASP A 495 7.42 -19.33 -13.85
CA ASP A 495 8.13 -18.80 -15.02
C ASP A 495 7.15 -18.22 -16.06
N LYS A 496 5.98 -17.73 -15.60
CA LYS A 496 5.02 -17.08 -16.49
C LYS A 496 5.62 -15.85 -17.14
N GLU A 497 5.58 -15.80 -18.46
CA GLU A 497 5.91 -14.63 -19.26
C GLU A 497 4.65 -14.14 -20.00
N LEU A 498 4.32 -12.88 -19.81
CA LEU A 498 3.20 -12.23 -20.50
C LEU A 498 3.56 -10.76 -20.75
N ALA A 499 3.52 -10.35 -22.01
CA ALA A 499 3.81 -8.97 -22.40
C ALA A 499 2.53 -8.27 -22.86
N ASN A 500 2.36 -7.05 -22.43
CA ASN A 500 1.33 -6.15 -22.97
C ASN A 500 1.81 -5.51 -24.28
N PRO A 501 0.89 -5.06 -25.16
CA PRO A 501 1.27 -4.25 -26.30
C PRO A 501 2.12 -3.06 -25.90
N ARG A 502 3.16 -2.76 -26.69
CA ARG A 502 4.06 -1.63 -26.40
C ARG A 502 3.27 -0.32 -26.42
N LYS A 503 3.40 0.47 -25.35
CA LYS A 503 2.79 1.79 -25.19
C LYS A 503 3.72 2.69 -24.40
N LYS A 504 3.57 4.02 -24.46
CA LYS A 504 4.35 4.95 -23.62
C LYS A 504 3.98 4.75 -22.14
N HIS A 505 2.70 4.67 -21.85
CA HIS A 505 2.10 4.36 -20.55
C HIS A 505 0.63 3.98 -20.77
N GLY A 506 -0.02 3.40 -19.77
CA GLY A 506 -1.45 3.20 -19.76
C GLY A 506 -2.20 4.52 -19.51
N ASN A 507 -3.40 4.65 -20.07
CA ASN A 507 -4.34 5.73 -19.74
C ASN A 507 -5.44 5.16 -18.84
N ILE A 508 -5.05 4.90 -17.59
CA ILE A 508 -5.98 4.42 -16.57
C ILE A 508 -7.01 5.52 -16.25
N PRO A 509 -8.30 5.19 -16.04
CA PRO A 509 -9.30 6.19 -15.63
C PRO A 509 -8.93 6.76 -14.25
N LEU A 510 -8.44 8.01 -14.21
CA LEU A 510 -7.99 8.70 -13.00
C LEU A 510 -9.13 9.40 -12.27
#